data_19808b009655217a6ee3df2a6ae8fae7
#
_entry.id   19808b009655217a6ee3df2a6ae8fae7
#
_cell.length_a   1.000
_cell.length_b   1.000
_cell.length_c   1.000
_cell.angle_alpha   90.00
_cell.angle_beta   90.00
_cell.angle_gamma   90.00
#
_symmetry.space_group_name_H-M   'P 1'
#
loop_
_entity.id
_entity.type
_entity.pdbx_description
1 polymer ?
#
loop_
_entity_poly.entity_id
_entity_poly.type
_entity_poly.pdbx_seq_one_letter_code
_entity_poly.pdbx_strand_id
1 'polypeptide(L)'
;PILTICNGCYGSLFDAAHELAHDEKLLAEVNEVLKEIGMEYKGTTKVYHFAEVLYREVGIEGIKAKVTNPLSYQVAAFYGCHFLKPSNIKGVDDPEDPKILDELIEATGAKSMPRKQKMLCCGAGGGLKAAFGDVAKKFTETNLENMKESGAQYIIDVCPFCHLQFDGTQKELGYSIPVLHLSQLYGLAMGMSAEDLGLSAHITPVTL
;
A
#
# COMPACT_ATOMS: atom_id res chain seq x y z
N PRO A 1 1.62 -8.03 -18.33
CA PRO A 1 1.57 -7.86 -16.87
C PRO A 1 0.59 -6.76 -16.45
N ILE A 2 0.10 -6.85 -15.22
CA ILE A 2 -0.70 -5.82 -14.57
C ILE A 2 0.15 -5.20 -13.46
N LEU A 3 0.19 -3.87 -13.39
CA LEU A 3 0.79 -3.11 -12.30
C LEU A 3 -0.31 -2.46 -11.48
N THR A 4 -0.29 -2.63 -10.16
CA THR A 4 -1.25 -2.02 -9.24
C THR A 4 -0.55 -1.11 -8.24
N ILE A 5 -1.26 -0.08 -7.78
CA ILE A 5 -0.84 0.82 -6.70
C ILE A 5 -1.67 0.59 -5.43
N CYS A 6 -2.37 -0.52 -5.34
CA CYS A 6 -3.33 -0.83 -4.28
C CYS A 6 -3.17 -2.27 -3.82
N ASN A 7 -2.92 -2.47 -2.54
CA ASN A 7 -2.77 -3.81 -1.97
C ASN A 7 -4.00 -4.70 -2.15
N GLY A 8 -5.20 -4.16 -2.03
CA GLY A 8 -6.43 -4.92 -2.22
C GLY A 8 -6.57 -5.41 -3.67
N CYS A 9 -6.33 -4.52 -4.64
CA CYS A 9 -6.34 -4.88 -6.06
C CYS A 9 -5.22 -5.87 -6.39
N TYR A 10 -4.01 -5.63 -5.86
CA TYR A 10 -2.88 -6.56 -6.00
C TYR A 10 -3.23 -7.94 -5.47
N GLY A 11 -3.76 -8.04 -4.24
CA GLY A 11 -4.14 -9.30 -3.64
C GLY A 11 -5.15 -10.05 -4.51
N SER A 12 -6.29 -9.43 -4.84
CA SER A 12 -7.34 -10.08 -5.61
C SER A 12 -6.89 -10.53 -7.00
N LEU A 13 -6.14 -9.68 -7.72
CA LEU A 13 -5.67 -10.01 -9.06
C LEU A 13 -4.54 -11.05 -9.04
N PHE A 14 -3.63 -10.95 -8.05
CA PHE A 14 -2.54 -11.90 -7.88
C PHE A 14 -3.07 -13.29 -7.52
N ASP A 15 -3.96 -13.37 -6.53
CA ASP A 15 -4.51 -14.64 -6.06
C ASP A 15 -5.29 -15.33 -7.20
N ALA A 16 -6.15 -14.58 -7.93
CA ALA A 16 -6.85 -15.12 -9.11
C ALA A 16 -5.89 -15.58 -10.21
N ALA A 17 -4.85 -14.79 -10.53
CA ALA A 17 -3.87 -15.17 -11.54
C ALA A 17 -3.06 -16.39 -11.11
N HIS A 18 -2.72 -16.50 -9.83
CA HIS A 18 -1.99 -17.63 -9.26
C HIS A 18 -2.83 -18.91 -9.31
N GLU A 19 -4.08 -18.87 -8.82
CA GLU A 19 -4.98 -20.03 -8.85
C GLU A 19 -5.22 -20.53 -10.26
N LEU A 20 -5.56 -19.62 -11.20
CA LEU A 20 -5.82 -19.99 -12.60
C LEU A 20 -4.57 -20.47 -13.37
N ALA A 21 -3.38 -20.16 -12.89
CA ALA A 21 -2.14 -20.68 -13.46
C ALA A 21 -1.79 -22.11 -12.96
N HIS A 22 -2.38 -22.55 -11.83
CA HIS A 22 -2.04 -23.81 -11.17
C HIS A 22 -3.21 -24.80 -11.08
N ASP A 23 -4.42 -24.41 -11.49
CA ASP A 23 -5.62 -25.24 -11.52
C ASP A 23 -6.24 -25.24 -12.92
N GLU A 24 -5.91 -26.26 -13.71
CA GLU A 24 -6.44 -26.41 -15.09
C GLU A 24 -7.95 -26.58 -15.12
N LYS A 25 -8.55 -27.20 -14.10
CA LYS A 25 -10.00 -27.38 -14.03
C LYS A 25 -10.70 -26.05 -13.80
N LEU A 26 -10.22 -25.26 -12.84
CA LEU A 26 -10.74 -23.92 -12.57
C LEU A 26 -10.57 -23.00 -13.79
N LEU A 27 -9.41 -23.08 -14.47
CA LEU A 27 -9.16 -22.31 -15.69
C LEU A 27 -10.17 -22.70 -16.79
N ALA A 28 -10.48 -23.99 -16.95
CA ALA A 28 -11.48 -24.44 -17.93
C ALA A 28 -12.88 -23.93 -17.57
N GLU A 29 -13.30 -24.00 -16.31
CA GLU A 29 -14.57 -23.48 -15.82
C GLU A 29 -14.73 -21.98 -16.08
N VAL A 30 -13.69 -21.19 -15.81
CA VAL A 30 -13.65 -19.74 -16.09
C VAL A 30 -13.75 -19.47 -17.59
N ASN A 31 -13.06 -20.25 -18.43
CA ASN A 31 -13.10 -20.08 -19.88
C ASN A 31 -14.44 -20.47 -20.51
N GLU A 32 -15.20 -21.39 -19.91
CA GLU A 32 -16.58 -21.65 -20.36
C GLU A 32 -17.47 -20.38 -20.20
N VAL A 33 -17.32 -19.65 -19.10
CA VAL A 33 -18.04 -18.38 -18.90
C VAL A 33 -17.51 -17.29 -19.86
N LEU A 34 -16.19 -17.18 -20.04
CA LEU A 34 -15.59 -16.17 -20.91
C LEU A 34 -15.96 -16.36 -22.40
N LYS A 35 -16.23 -17.58 -22.84
CA LYS A 35 -16.72 -17.87 -24.21
C LYS A 35 -18.02 -17.14 -24.54
N GLU A 36 -18.91 -16.91 -23.57
CA GLU A 36 -20.17 -16.20 -23.78
C GLU A 36 -19.96 -14.76 -24.30
N ILE A 37 -18.81 -14.17 -23.98
CA ILE A 37 -18.39 -12.83 -24.44
C ILE A 37 -17.25 -12.86 -25.45
N GLY A 38 -16.93 -14.04 -26.01
CA GLY A 38 -15.90 -14.20 -27.03
C GLY A 38 -14.46 -14.03 -26.51
N MET A 39 -14.23 -14.25 -25.22
CA MET A 39 -12.92 -14.11 -24.58
C MET A 39 -12.37 -15.46 -24.10
N GLU A 40 -11.05 -15.51 -23.92
CA GLU A 40 -10.31 -16.63 -23.35
C GLU A 40 -9.19 -16.11 -22.46
N TYR A 41 -9.02 -16.72 -21.29
CA TYR A 41 -7.88 -16.48 -20.39
C TYR A 41 -6.89 -17.65 -20.44
N LYS A 42 -5.60 -17.35 -20.60
CA LYS A 42 -4.54 -18.37 -20.78
C LYS A 42 -3.76 -18.71 -19.50
N GLY A 43 -4.14 -18.17 -18.34
CA GLY A 43 -3.42 -18.41 -17.09
C GLY A 43 -2.01 -17.82 -17.03
N THR A 44 -1.67 -16.85 -17.88
CA THR A 44 -0.28 -16.36 -18.03
C THR A 44 -0.06 -14.93 -17.54
N THR A 45 -1.08 -14.29 -16.98
CA THR A 45 -0.98 -12.90 -16.53
C THR A 45 -0.13 -12.81 -15.27
N LYS A 46 0.88 -11.95 -15.31
CA LYS A 46 1.68 -11.59 -14.13
C LYS A 46 1.13 -10.31 -13.51
N VAL A 47 1.00 -10.29 -12.20
CA VAL A 47 0.51 -9.16 -11.43
C VAL A 47 1.61 -8.69 -10.49
N TYR A 48 1.88 -7.40 -10.48
CA TYR A 48 2.92 -6.76 -9.66
C TYR A 48 2.33 -5.61 -8.86
N HIS A 49 2.90 -5.40 -7.70
CA HIS A 49 2.64 -4.20 -6.93
C HIS A 49 3.68 -3.11 -7.27
N PHE A 50 3.24 -1.85 -7.33
CA PHE A 50 4.09 -0.69 -7.62
C PHE A 50 5.35 -0.62 -6.75
N ALA A 51 5.22 -0.80 -5.44
CA ALA A 51 6.35 -0.78 -4.51
C ALA A 51 7.34 -1.92 -4.79
N GLU A 52 6.87 -3.11 -5.16
CA GLU A 52 7.73 -4.23 -5.53
C GLU A 52 8.55 -3.93 -6.79
N VAL A 53 7.89 -3.37 -7.82
CA VAL A 53 8.57 -2.99 -9.08
C VAL A 53 9.59 -1.90 -8.83
N LEU A 54 9.28 -0.88 -8.03
CA LEU A 54 10.25 0.15 -7.66
C LEU A 54 11.47 -0.44 -6.95
N TYR A 55 11.25 -1.37 -6.04
CA TYR A 55 12.34 -1.97 -5.28
C TYR A 55 13.22 -2.88 -6.13
N ARG A 56 12.59 -3.79 -6.91
CA ARG A 56 13.31 -4.84 -7.64
C ARG A 56 13.87 -4.40 -8.99
N GLU A 57 13.09 -3.58 -9.73
CA GLU A 57 13.44 -3.23 -11.12
C GLU A 57 14.14 -1.86 -11.20
N VAL A 58 13.69 -0.87 -10.43
CA VAL A 58 14.31 0.46 -10.42
C VAL A 58 15.51 0.48 -9.45
N GLY A 59 15.35 -0.16 -8.30
CA GLY A 59 16.34 -0.22 -7.24
C GLY A 59 16.50 1.10 -6.45
N ILE A 60 17.01 1.00 -5.23
CA ILE A 60 17.17 2.14 -4.32
C ILE A 60 18.05 3.23 -4.92
N GLU A 61 19.16 2.87 -5.56
CA GLU A 61 20.07 3.84 -6.18
C GLU A 61 19.47 4.52 -7.41
N GLY A 62 18.64 3.79 -8.19
CA GLY A 62 17.89 4.36 -9.31
C GLY A 62 16.86 5.40 -8.85
N ILE A 63 16.22 5.16 -7.71
CA ILE A 63 15.29 6.11 -7.07
C ILE A 63 16.04 7.34 -6.57
N LYS A 64 17.10 7.15 -5.78
CA LYS A 64 17.93 8.24 -5.25
C LYS A 64 18.46 9.18 -6.35
N ALA A 65 18.82 8.62 -7.50
CA ALA A 65 19.29 9.40 -8.65
C ALA A 65 18.21 10.32 -9.26
N LYS A 66 16.93 10.09 -8.96
CA LYS A 66 15.80 10.91 -9.42
C LYS A 66 15.29 11.89 -8.37
N VAL A 67 15.76 11.79 -7.14
CA VAL A 67 15.40 12.74 -6.07
C VAL A 67 16.09 14.07 -6.33
N THR A 68 15.29 15.11 -6.56
CA THR A 68 15.73 16.48 -6.77
C THR A 68 15.46 17.37 -5.56
N ASN A 69 14.55 16.94 -4.69
CA ASN A 69 14.14 17.61 -3.46
C ASN A 69 14.12 16.61 -2.29
N PRO A 70 15.30 16.30 -1.67
CA PRO A 70 15.36 15.37 -0.55
C PRO A 70 14.47 15.80 0.60
N LEU A 71 13.69 14.86 1.12
CA LEU A 71 12.73 15.11 2.20
C LEU A 71 13.38 14.85 3.56
N SER A 72 13.01 15.65 4.58
CA SER A 72 13.53 15.49 5.96
C SER A 72 12.45 15.05 6.95
N TYR A 73 11.37 14.42 6.47
CA TYR A 73 10.24 14.01 7.29
C TYR A 73 10.53 12.73 8.08
N GLN A 74 9.99 12.66 9.29
CA GLN A 74 9.89 11.43 10.07
C GLN A 74 8.54 10.78 9.75
N VAL A 75 8.54 9.56 9.24
CA VAL A 75 7.32 8.95 8.72
C VAL A 75 7.10 7.54 9.26
N ALA A 76 5.84 7.13 9.39
CA ALA A 76 5.46 5.76 9.69
C ALA A 76 5.17 5.01 8.39
N ALA A 77 5.94 3.99 8.07
CA ALA A 77 5.66 3.09 6.95
C ALA A 77 4.45 2.21 7.27
N PHE A 78 3.45 2.19 6.39
CA PHE A 78 2.27 1.32 6.51
C PHE A 78 2.15 0.37 5.32
N TYR A 79 2.56 -0.86 5.54
CA TYR A 79 2.60 -1.92 4.51
C TYR A 79 1.22 -2.39 4.06
N GLY A 80 0.23 -2.37 4.98
CA GLY A 80 -1.02 -3.08 4.78
C GLY A 80 -0.83 -4.61 4.80
N CYS A 81 -1.90 -5.37 4.64
CA CYS A 81 -1.86 -6.84 4.74
C CYS A 81 -1.64 -7.51 3.37
N HIS A 82 -2.40 -7.13 2.34
CA HIS A 82 -2.40 -7.81 1.04
C HIS A 82 -1.16 -7.57 0.17
N PHE A 83 -0.25 -6.69 0.58
CA PHE A 83 1.04 -6.52 -0.09
C PHE A 83 1.95 -7.73 0.14
N LEU A 84 1.95 -8.27 1.36
CA LEU A 84 2.87 -9.32 1.78
C LEU A 84 2.23 -10.70 1.94
N LYS A 85 0.92 -10.76 2.20
CA LYS A 85 0.21 -12.02 2.53
C LYS A 85 -0.77 -12.41 1.43
N PRO A 86 -0.89 -13.72 1.12
CA PRO A 86 -0.18 -14.86 1.69
C PRO A 86 1.30 -14.91 1.25
N SER A 87 2.21 -14.97 2.22
CA SER A 87 3.65 -14.82 1.99
C SER A 87 4.30 -16.00 1.27
N ASN A 88 3.75 -17.19 1.42
CA ASN A 88 4.23 -18.41 0.77
C ASN A 88 4.11 -18.39 -0.76
N ILE A 89 3.22 -17.56 -1.33
CA ILE A 89 3.05 -17.45 -2.78
C ILE A 89 3.55 -16.10 -3.33
N LYS A 90 3.50 -15.02 -2.54
CA LYS A 90 3.93 -13.69 -2.98
C LYS A 90 5.44 -13.48 -2.89
N GLY A 91 6.07 -13.90 -1.79
CA GLY A 91 7.53 -13.84 -1.63
C GLY A 91 8.12 -12.42 -1.80
N VAL A 92 7.36 -11.37 -1.41
CA VAL A 92 7.78 -9.97 -1.63
C VAL A 92 8.81 -9.55 -0.60
N ASP A 93 8.54 -9.81 0.69
CA ASP A 93 9.37 -9.40 1.83
C ASP A 93 9.07 -10.31 3.02
N ASP A 94 9.78 -10.13 4.15
CA ASP A 94 9.45 -10.79 5.41
C ASP A 94 8.05 -10.36 5.87
N PRO A 95 7.10 -11.29 6.05
CA PRO A 95 5.72 -10.94 6.40
C PRO A 95 5.55 -10.43 7.83
N GLU A 96 6.55 -10.60 8.70
CA GLU A 96 6.48 -10.20 10.11
C GLU A 96 7.37 -8.98 10.43
N ASP A 97 8.53 -8.84 9.75
CA ASP A 97 9.42 -7.68 9.88
C ASP A 97 9.88 -7.16 8.50
N PRO A 98 8.96 -6.66 7.68
CA PRO A 98 9.29 -6.19 6.34
C PRO A 98 10.13 -4.91 6.36
N LYS A 99 10.94 -4.70 5.29
CA LYS A 99 11.88 -3.58 5.16
C LYS A 99 11.79 -2.84 3.82
N ILE A 100 11.21 -3.46 2.80
CA ILE A 100 11.15 -2.87 1.44
C ILE A 100 10.53 -1.47 1.44
N LEU A 101 9.39 -1.26 2.10
CA LEU A 101 8.75 0.05 2.12
C LEU A 101 9.54 1.08 2.92
N ASP A 102 10.20 0.66 4.00
CA ASP A 102 11.07 1.54 4.78
C ASP A 102 12.24 2.02 3.92
N GLU A 103 12.92 1.12 3.22
CA GLU A 103 14.04 1.44 2.33
C GLU A 103 13.61 2.33 1.14
N LEU A 104 12.43 2.06 0.56
CA LEU A 104 11.85 2.89 -0.49
C LEU A 104 11.56 4.33 -0.01
N ILE A 105 11.05 4.47 1.21
CA ILE A 105 10.81 5.76 1.86
C ILE A 105 12.15 6.48 2.09
N GLU A 106 13.13 5.80 2.65
CA GLU A 106 14.45 6.36 2.96
C GLU A 106 15.23 6.77 1.73
N ALA A 107 14.95 6.15 0.58
CA ALA A 107 15.52 6.57 -0.70
C ALA A 107 15.12 8.01 -1.10
N THR A 108 14.03 8.56 -0.53
CA THR A 108 13.58 9.96 -0.76
C THR A 108 14.27 10.98 0.16
N GLY A 109 15.06 10.54 1.14
CA GLY A 109 15.63 11.35 2.21
C GLY A 109 14.77 11.40 3.49
N ALA A 110 13.52 10.94 3.45
CA ALA A 110 12.69 10.81 4.64
C ALA A 110 13.21 9.69 5.54
N LYS A 111 12.90 9.76 6.84
CA LYS A 111 13.29 8.75 7.83
C LYS A 111 12.10 7.88 8.20
N SER A 112 12.18 6.58 7.97
CA SER A 112 11.18 5.64 8.46
C SER A 112 11.37 5.39 9.96
N MET A 113 10.30 5.63 10.74
CA MET A 113 10.32 5.51 12.20
C MET A 113 9.91 4.09 12.62
N PRO A 114 10.69 3.43 13.47
CA PRO A 114 10.30 2.12 13.99
C PRO A 114 9.03 2.24 14.83
N ARG A 115 8.12 1.31 14.68
CA ARG A 115 6.86 1.30 15.44
C ARG A 115 6.45 -0.10 15.89
N LYS A 116 5.70 -0.18 16.96
CA LYS A 116 5.09 -1.41 17.45
C LYS A 116 4.03 -1.91 16.45
N GLN A 117 3.81 -3.20 16.42
CA GLN A 117 2.76 -3.84 15.62
C GLN A 117 2.73 -3.37 14.16
N LYS A 118 3.90 -3.30 13.53
CA LYS A 118 4.11 -2.78 12.16
C LYS A 118 3.16 -3.41 11.14
N MET A 119 2.80 -4.68 11.32
CA MET A 119 1.94 -5.45 10.43
C MET A 119 0.47 -5.52 10.85
N LEU A 120 0.04 -4.71 11.84
CA LEU A 120 -1.36 -4.64 12.24
C LEU A 120 -2.23 -4.12 11.07
N CYS A 121 -3.38 -4.76 10.84
CA CYS A 121 -4.33 -4.36 9.80
C CYS A 121 -4.83 -2.91 10.00
N CYS A 122 -5.09 -2.18 8.90
CA CYS A 122 -5.71 -0.85 8.98
C CYS A 122 -7.18 -0.87 9.40
N GLY A 123 -7.87 -2.00 9.21
CA GLY A 123 -9.29 -2.17 9.50
C GLY A 123 -10.24 -1.96 8.31
N ALA A 124 -9.74 -1.52 7.13
CA ALA A 124 -10.64 -1.18 6.01
C ALA A 124 -11.10 -2.39 5.19
N GLY A 125 -10.19 -3.34 4.94
CA GLY A 125 -10.38 -4.41 3.95
C GLY A 125 -11.16 -5.61 4.44
N GLY A 126 -11.40 -6.57 3.51
CA GLY A 126 -12.04 -7.84 3.83
C GLY A 126 -13.49 -7.73 4.33
N GLY A 127 -14.18 -6.62 4.05
CA GLY A 127 -15.53 -6.38 4.55
C GLY A 127 -15.61 -5.93 6.02
N LEU A 128 -14.47 -5.86 6.75
CA LEU A 128 -14.47 -5.56 8.18
C LEU A 128 -15.10 -4.19 8.48
N LYS A 129 -14.76 -3.15 7.73
CA LYS A 129 -15.33 -1.80 7.92
C LYS A 129 -16.85 -1.78 7.71
N ALA A 130 -17.35 -2.53 6.73
CA ALA A 130 -18.78 -2.56 6.40
C ALA A 130 -19.59 -3.36 7.41
N ALA A 131 -19.06 -4.50 7.88
CA ALA A 131 -19.77 -5.41 8.78
C ALA A 131 -19.55 -5.11 10.27
N PHE A 132 -18.35 -4.60 10.63
CA PHE A 132 -17.92 -4.42 12.03
C PHE A 132 -17.15 -3.09 12.20
N GLY A 133 -17.82 -1.96 11.96
CA GLY A 133 -17.22 -0.62 11.94
C GLY A 133 -16.45 -0.25 13.22
N ASP A 134 -16.94 -0.63 14.39
CA ASP A 134 -16.29 -0.36 15.68
C ASP A 134 -14.99 -1.14 15.82
N VAL A 135 -14.95 -2.39 15.34
CA VAL A 135 -13.73 -3.20 15.31
C VAL A 135 -12.72 -2.59 14.34
N ALA A 136 -13.18 -2.17 13.15
CA ALA A 136 -12.35 -1.48 12.18
C ALA A 136 -11.72 -0.20 12.76
N LYS A 137 -12.51 0.62 13.46
CA LYS A 137 -12.02 1.82 14.17
C LYS A 137 -10.96 1.48 15.22
N LYS A 138 -11.13 0.38 15.97
CA LYS A 138 -10.15 -0.03 16.99
C LYS A 138 -8.80 -0.40 16.37
N PHE A 139 -8.78 -1.07 15.23
CA PHE A 139 -7.54 -1.33 14.48
C PHE A 139 -6.88 -0.02 14.02
N THR A 140 -7.68 0.92 13.50
CA THR A 140 -7.17 2.23 13.07
C THR A 140 -6.58 3.00 14.25
N GLU A 141 -7.30 3.08 15.37
CA GLU A 141 -6.88 3.76 16.59
C GLU A 141 -5.55 3.22 17.12
N THR A 142 -5.43 1.90 17.26
CA THR A 142 -4.19 1.25 17.72
C THR A 142 -2.99 1.56 16.79
N ASN A 143 -3.23 1.58 15.47
CA ASN A 143 -2.17 1.98 14.53
C ASN A 143 -1.76 3.44 14.72
N LEU A 144 -2.74 4.37 14.79
CA LEU A 144 -2.48 5.80 14.97
C LEU A 144 -1.75 6.10 16.28
N GLU A 145 -2.11 5.40 17.36
CA GLU A 145 -1.42 5.50 18.65
C GLU A 145 0.05 5.07 18.52
N ASN A 146 0.32 3.90 17.93
CA ASN A 146 1.68 3.41 17.68
C ASN A 146 2.50 4.35 16.77
N MET A 147 1.88 4.96 15.76
CA MET A 147 2.51 5.92 14.86
C MET A 147 2.85 7.22 15.58
N LYS A 148 1.92 7.73 16.40
CA LYS A 148 2.14 8.92 17.23
C LYS A 148 3.27 8.69 18.26
N GLU A 149 3.28 7.53 18.94
CA GLU A 149 4.33 7.15 19.87
C GLU A 149 5.72 7.07 19.19
N SER A 150 5.78 6.67 17.93
CA SER A 150 7.04 6.62 17.16
C SER A 150 7.59 8.00 16.79
N GLY A 151 6.81 9.06 16.96
CA GLY A 151 7.17 10.43 16.57
C GLY A 151 6.99 10.70 15.08
N ALA A 152 6.22 9.87 14.36
CA ALA A 152 5.96 10.06 12.94
C ALA A 152 5.13 11.34 12.68
N GLN A 153 5.58 12.13 11.71
CA GLN A 153 4.91 13.35 11.23
C GLN A 153 3.90 13.03 10.12
N TYR A 154 4.13 11.96 9.37
CA TYR A 154 3.28 11.49 8.27
C TYR A 154 3.15 9.98 8.32
N ILE A 155 2.05 9.48 7.75
CA ILE A 155 1.85 8.06 7.44
C ILE A 155 2.11 7.88 5.96
N ILE A 156 2.98 6.93 5.58
CA ILE A 156 3.22 6.59 4.17
C ILE A 156 2.64 5.20 3.92
N ASP A 157 1.66 5.12 3.04
CA ASP A 157 1.02 3.87 2.66
C ASP A 157 1.23 3.51 1.18
N VAL A 158 0.84 2.29 0.82
CA VAL A 158 0.89 1.73 -0.54
C VAL A 158 -0.46 1.15 -0.95
N CYS A 159 -1.56 1.66 -0.34
CA CYS A 159 -2.89 1.11 -0.55
C CYS A 159 -3.98 2.18 -0.36
N PRO A 160 -4.75 2.56 -1.41
CA PRO A 160 -5.86 3.49 -1.29
C PRO A 160 -6.91 3.12 -0.23
N PHE A 161 -7.16 1.83 0.03
CA PHE A 161 -8.06 1.43 1.12
C PHE A 161 -7.51 1.79 2.50
N CYS A 162 -6.21 1.57 2.73
CA CYS A 162 -5.55 1.96 3.96
C CYS A 162 -5.50 3.48 4.09
N HIS A 163 -5.21 4.16 2.97
CA HIS A 163 -5.22 5.62 2.86
C HIS A 163 -6.56 6.20 3.32
N LEU A 164 -7.66 5.80 2.69
CA LEU A 164 -9.00 6.26 3.04
C LEU A 164 -9.37 5.92 4.49
N GLN A 165 -8.88 4.80 5.02
CA GLN A 165 -9.16 4.40 6.40
C GLN A 165 -8.48 5.35 7.38
N PHE A 166 -7.19 5.63 7.21
CA PHE A 166 -6.47 6.56 8.08
C PHE A 166 -6.93 7.99 7.87
N ASP A 167 -6.96 8.47 6.64
CA ASP A 167 -7.31 9.85 6.32
C ASP A 167 -8.74 10.22 6.78
N GLY A 168 -9.71 9.32 6.55
CA GLY A 168 -11.11 9.58 6.86
C GLY A 168 -11.51 9.33 8.32
N THR A 169 -10.84 8.42 9.03
CA THR A 169 -11.30 7.97 10.36
C THR A 169 -10.63 8.72 11.52
N GLN A 170 -9.40 9.21 11.32
CA GLN A 170 -8.60 9.76 12.42
C GLN A 170 -9.20 11.01 13.05
N LYS A 171 -9.97 11.82 12.33
CA LYS A 171 -10.66 13.00 12.88
C LYS A 171 -11.62 12.63 14.01
N GLU A 172 -12.37 11.54 13.84
CA GLU A 172 -13.28 11.03 14.87
C GLU A 172 -12.54 10.48 16.08
N LEU A 173 -11.30 10.05 15.91
CA LEU A 173 -10.44 9.47 16.94
C LEU A 173 -9.51 10.52 17.61
N GLY A 174 -9.61 11.79 17.22
CA GLY A 174 -8.80 12.87 17.78
C GLY A 174 -7.35 12.90 17.32
N TYR A 175 -7.06 12.33 16.15
CA TYR A 175 -5.74 12.36 15.51
C TYR A 175 -5.77 13.26 14.25
N SER A 176 -4.57 13.72 13.83
CA SER A 176 -4.39 14.57 12.66
C SER A 176 -3.03 14.36 12.00
N ILE A 177 -2.59 13.10 11.89
CA ILE A 177 -1.33 12.73 11.22
C ILE A 177 -1.61 12.65 9.71
N PRO A 178 -1.04 13.54 8.86
CA PRO A 178 -1.28 13.49 7.43
C PRO A 178 -0.87 12.15 6.83
N VAL A 179 -1.66 11.66 5.87
CA VAL A 179 -1.43 10.39 5.16
C VAL A 179 -0.99 10.71 3.74
N LEU A 180 0.07 10.11 3.26
CA LEU A 180 0.52 10.19 1.87
C LEU A 180 0.66 8.79 1.29
N HIS A 181 0.20 8.60 0.06
CA HIS A 181 0.55 7.41 -0.69
C HIS A 181 2.03 7.50 -1.12
N LEU A 182 2.73 6.36 -1.21
CA LEU A 182 4.16 6.32 -1.61
C LEU A 182 4.44 7.08 -2.92
N SER A 183 3.50 7.06 -3.88
CA SER A 183 3.63 7.82 -5.13
C SER A 183 3.62 9.33 -4.90
N GLN A 184 2.85 9.83 -3.92
CA GLN A 184 2.84 11.26 -3.56
C GLN A 184 4.15 11.65 -2.86
N LEU A 185 4.67 10.82 -1.96
CA LEU A 185 5.98 11.03 -1.35
C LEU A 185 7.08 11.14 -2.42
N TYR A 186 7.04 10.26 -3.42
CA TYR A 186 7.98 10.29 -4.53
C TYR A 186 7.82 11.52 -5.39
N GLY A 187 6.59 11.92 -5.71
CA GLY A 187 6.33 13.16 -6.43
C GLY A 187 6.93 14.38 -5.72
N LEU A 188 6.75 14.50 -4.41
CA LEU A 188 7.38 15.55 -3.59
C LEU A 188 8.91 15.51 -3.66
N ALA A 189 9.49 14.31 -3.51
CA ALA A 189 10.95 14.13 -3.58
C ALA A 189 11.53 14.41 -4.97
N MET A 190 10.72 14.28 -6.02
CA MET A 190 11.08 14.60 -7.41
C MET A 190 10.71 16.04 -7.82
N GLY A 191 10.23 16.88 -6.87
CA GLY A 191 9.96 18.29 -7.10
C GLY A 191 8.58 18.61 -7.70
N MET A 192 7.63 17.68 -7.68
CA MET A 192 6.25 17.97 -8.06
C MET A 192 5.56 18.87 -7.04
N SER A 193 4.65 19.70 -7.48
CA SER A 193 3.88 20.58 -6.61
C SER A 193 2.80 19.83 -5.80
N ALA A 194 2.38 20.40 -4.67
CA ALA A 194 1.27 19.87 -3.87
C ALA A 194 -0.05 19.81 -4.68
N GLU A 195 -0.24 20.72 -5.61
CA GLU A 195 -1.40 20.77 -6.51
C GLU A 195 -1.39 19.60 -7.50
N ASP A 196 -0.26 19.34 -8.17
CA ASP A 196 -0.10 18.22 -9.11
C ASP A 196 -0.31 16.86 -8.42
N LEU A 197 0.03 16.79 -7.15
CA LEU A 197 -0.13 15.58 -6.33
C LEU A 197 -1.51 15.46 -5.68
N GLY A 198 -2.41 16.42 -5.87
CA GLY A 198 -3.76 16.41 -5.34
C GLY A 198 -3.84 16.46 -3.80
N LEU A 199 -2.84 17.04 -3.12
CA LEU A 199 -2.77 17.01 -1.65
C LEU A 199 -3.91 17.78 -0.98
N SER A 200 -4.56 18.70 -1.68
CA SER A 200 -5.74 19.43 -1.19
C SER A 200 -7.00 18.57 -1.07
N ALA A 201 -7.02 17.38 -1.68
CA ALA A 201 -8.16 16.45 -1.62
C ALA A 201 -8.18 15.58 -0.36
N HIS A 202 -7.11 15.60 0.45
CA HIS A 202 -7.02 14.83 1.69
C HIS A 202 -7.97 15.40 2.75
N ILE A 203 -8.59 14.54 3.53
CA ILE A 203 -9.50 14.92 4.63
C ILE A 203 -8.69 15.46 5.80
N THR A 204 -7.56 14.83 6.10
CA THR A 204 -6.57 15.33 7.06
C THR A 204 -5.60 16.22 6.30
N PRO A 205 -5.56 17.55 6.58
CA PRO A 205 -4.73 18.49 5.82
C PRO A 205 -3.26 18.09 5.81
N VAL A 206 -2.67 18.10 4.62
CA VAL A 206 -1.22 17.89 4.43
C VAL A 206 -0.53 19.25 4.43
N THR A 207 0.31 19.49 5.43
CA THR A 207 1.17 20.68 5.51
C THR A 207 2.61 20.22 5.24
N LEU A 208 3.25 20.82 4.22
CA LEU A 208 4.61 20.52 3.77
C LEU A 208 5.62 21.46 4.41
#